data_ad5135370824762c5bf09f38c5385181
#
_entry.id   ad5135370824762c5bf09f38c5385181
#
_cell.length_a   1.000
_cell.length_b   1.000
_cell.length_c   1.000
_cell.angle_alpha   90.00
_cell.angle_beta   90.00
_cell.angle_gamma   90.00
#
_symmetry.space_group_name_H-M   'P 1'
#
loop_
_entity.id
_entity.type
_entity.pdbx_description
1 polymer ?
#
loop_
_entity_poly.entity_id
_entity_poly.type
_entity_poly.pdbx_seq_one_letter_code
_entity_poly.pdbx_strand_id
1 'polypeptide(L)'
;MKALAKTDDTTPSLDTILAATRSVKGTTSARIEEINKITDGLRMLALNALIEAARAGENGRGFSVVAAEVREISTRVGSIAQQFSTELAGQIDSLEAMTMAMSSQAAGQRLTDLALNAIELMDRNLYERTCDVRWWATDSAMVEALAAPSPDRAAHASQRLAVILGAYTVYLDIWLCDRDGHVVASGRPDRFAVAGQSVRHEPWFTRAMSLATGDDYTVADVARSGSLRDAEVATYATTVRVGGQARGAPLGVLAIHFDWEPQARAIVEGVRLSEEEAGRSRVLLVDARKRVIASSDGRGVLTETLAFDTGGRKAGFTRDASGTTTAFHLTPGYETYGGLGWYGVIQQKLR
;
A
#
# COMPACT_ATOMS: atom_id res chain seq x y z
N MET A 1 -33.13 33.65 6.09
CA MET A 1 -31.68 33.61 6.18
C MET A 1 -31.29 33.22 7.61
N LYS A 2 -31.07 31.93 7.88
CA LYS A 2 -30.56 31.44 9.16
C LYS A 2 -29.10 31.11 8.94
N ALA A 3 -28.22 31.77 9.71
CA ALA A 3 -26.79 31.47 9.78
C ALA A 3 -26.62 30.04 10.29
N LEU A 4 -26.05 29.17 9.45
CA LEU A 4 -25.54 27.87 9.89
C LEU A 4 -24.30 28.13 10.74
N ALA A 5 -24.42 27.79 12.01
CA ALA A 5 -23.29 27.75 12.93
C ALA A 5 -22.21 26.84 12.37
N LYS A 6 -21.00 27.37 12.25
CA LYS A 6 -19.78 26.57 12.06
C LYS A 6 -19.68 25.65 13.30
N THR A 7 -19.97 24.37 13.11
CA THR A 7 -19.52 23.33 14.03
C THR A 7 -18.00 23.30 13.93
N ASP A 8 -17.33 23.78 14.97
CA ASP A 8 -15.91 23.53 15.22
C ASP A 8 -15.73 22.00 15.25
N ASP A 9 -15.18 21.46 14.19
CA ASP A 9 -14.85 20.03 14.07
C ASP A 9 -13.58 19.78 14.89
N THR A 10 -13.72 19.80 16.23
CA THR A 10 -12.66 19.47 17.18
C THR A 10 -12.50 17.96 17.29
N THR A 11 -12.24 17.30 16.17
CA THR A 11 -11.62 15.97 16.22
C THR A 11 -10.24 16.16 16.85
N PRO A 12 -9.93 15.46 17.96
CA PRO A 12 -8.63 15.61 18.62
C PRO A 12 -7.53 15.19 17.64
N SER A 13 -6.83 16.17 17.09
CA SER A 13 -5.65 15.90 16.25
C SER A 13 -4.47 15.51 17.12
N LEU A 14 -3.51 14.78 16.55
CA LEU A 14 -2.25 14.46 17.21
C LEU A 14 -1.59 15.72 17.80
N ASP A 15 -1.57 16.80 17.02
CA ASP A 15 -0.99 18.08 17.43
C ASP A 15 -1.71 18.68 18.64
N THR A 16 -3.04 18.54 18.71
CA THR A 16 -3.84 18.97 19.86
C THR A 16 -3.48 18.19 21.11
N ILE A 17 -3.32 16.87 21.01
CA ILE A 17 -2.94 16.01 22.14
C ILE A 17 -1.52 16.36 22.62
N LEU A 18 -0.57 16.49 21.71
CA LEU A 18 0.81 16.86 22.03
C LEU A 18 0.90 18.26 22.64
N ALA A 19 0.12 19.23 22.13
CA ALA A 19 0.05 20.57 22.69
C ALA A 19 -0.52 20.57 24.12
N ALA A 20 -1.60 19.82 24.36
CA ALA A 20 -2.19 19.66 25.69
C ALA A 20 -1.19 19.01 26.66
N THR A 21 -0.49 17.96 26.24
CA THR A 21 0.51 17.26 27.04
C THR A 21 1.67 18.20 27.43
N ARG A 22 2.19 19.00 26.49
CA ARG A 22 3.21 20.01 26.77
C ARG A 22 2.72 21.11 27.71
N SER A 23 1.47 21.54 27.57
CA SER A 23 0.85 22.53 28.45
C SER A 23 0.76 22.01 29.90
N VAL A 24 0.37 20.74 30.09
CA VAL A 24 0.37 20.10 31.40
C VAL A 24 1.77 20.07 32.00
N LYS A 25 2.79 19.66 31.20
CA LYS A 25 4.20 19.66 31.63
C LYS A 25 4.65 21.03 32.13
N GLY A 26 4.39 22.07 31.30
CA GLY A 26 4.77 23.47 31.68
C GLY A 26 4.08 23.97 32.92
N THR A 27 2.77 23.76 33.01
CA THR A 27 1.98 24.20 34.19
C THR A 27 2.45 23.51 35.46
N THR A 28 2.67 22.20 35.41
CA THR A 28 3.12 21.43 36.57
C THR A 28 4.53 21.83 37.02
N SER A 29 5.45 22.01 36.09
CA SER A 29 6.82 22.47 36.40
C SER A 29 6.81 23.84 37.10
N ALA A 30 5.99 24.77 36.63
CA ALA A 30 5.84 26.07 37.28
C ALA A 30 5.30 25.97 38.71
N ARG A 31 4.33 25.09 38.94
CA ARG A 31 3.76 24.87 40.29
C ARG A 31 4.76 24.20 41.25
N ILE A 32 5.57 23.30 40.76
CA ILE A 32 6.60 22.66 41.59
C ILE A 32 7.70 23.69 41.96
N GLU A 33 8.08 24.57 41.03
CA GLU A 33 9.01 25.66 41.33
C GLU A 33 8.47 26.59 42.43
N GLU A 34 7.16 26.89 42.41
CA GLU A 34 6.50 27.70 43.43
C GLU A 34 6.52 26.96 44.80
N ILE A 35 6.23 25.65 44.81
CA ILE A 35 6.32 24.84 46.06
C ILE A 35 7.75 24.84 46.59
N ASN A 36 8.77 24.70 45.74
CA ASN A 36 10.16 24.73 46.19
C ASN A 36 10.55 26.10 46.78
N LYS A 37 10.12 27.21 46.19
CA LYS A 37 10.34 28.54 46.77
C LYS A 37 9.71 28.71 48.16
N ILE A 38 8.48 28.22 48.33
CA ILE A 38 7.78 28.24 49.61
C ILE A 38 8.53 27.39 50.65
N THR A 39 8.92 26.18 50.31
CA THR A 39 9.62 25.26 51.22
C THR A 39 10.99 25.77 51.63
N ASP A 40 11.73 26.42 50.73
CA ASP A 40 13.00 27.06 51.04
C ASP A 40 12.81 28.27 51.98
N GLY A 41 11.74 29.08 51.77
CA GLY A 41 11.38 30.15 52.66
C GLY A 41 11.05 29.62 54.08
N LEU A 42 10.28 28.53 54.19
CA LEU A 42 9.95 27.90 55.46
C LEU A 42 11.19 27.31 56.16
N ARG A 43 12.16 26.73 55.41
CA ARG A 43 13.44 26.28 55.95
C ARG A 43 14.24 27.41 56.58
N MET A 44 14.33 28.55 55.90
CA MET A 44 15.03 29.72 56.39
C MET A 44 14.36 30.31 57.61
N LEU A 45 13.01 30.37 57.65
CA LEU A 45 12.24 30.82 58.78
C LEU A 45 12.45 29.91 60.00
N ALA A 46 12.39 28.59 59.79
CA ALA A 46 12.65 27.60 60.84
C ALA A 46 14.07 27.69 61.38
N LEU A 47 15.06 27.90 60.52
CA LEU A 47 16.45 28.11 60.95
C LEU A 47 16.60 29.36 61.80
N ASN A 48 16.01 30.48 61.41
CA ASN A 48 16.05 31.72 62.20
C ASN A 48 15.36 31.54 63.58
N ALA A 49 14.21 30.81 63.60
CA ALA A 49 13.52 30.50 64.82
C ALA A 49 14.33 29.62 65.78
N LEU A 50 15.11 28.63 65.22
CA LEU A 50 16.03 27.82 66.05
C LEU A 50 17.16 28.63 66.61
N ILE A 51 17.70 29.63 65.92
CA ILE A 51 18.75 30.51 66.36
C ILE A 51 18.22 31.39 67.57
N GLU A 52 17.00 31.96 67.40
CA GLU A 52 16.42 32.79 68.47
C GLU A 52 16.00 31.95 69.68
N ALA A 53 15.49 30.74 69.50
CA ALA A 53 15.20 29.81 70.57
C ALA A 53 16.47 29.46 71.36
N ALA A 54 17.58 29.25 70.72
CA ALA A 54 18.88 29.00 71.37
C ALA A 54 19.38 30.22 72.16
N ARG A 55 19.14 31.43 71.66
CA ARG A 55 19.45 32.69 72.39
C ARG A 55 18.61 32.89 73.65
N ALA A 56 17.36 32.44 73.64
CA ALA A 56 16.44 32.53 74.77
C ALA A 56 16.71 31.49 75.89
N GLY A 57 17.64 30.56 75.69
CA GLY A 57 18.03 29.55 76.70
C GLY A 57 16.86 28.63 77.12
N GLU A 58 16.69 28.37 78.44
CA GLU A 58 15.62 27.50 78.94
C GLU A 58 14.22 27.93 78.48
N ASN A 59 13.97 29.22 78.36
CA ASN A 59 12.68 29.76 77.90
C ASN A 59 12.36 29.51 76.47
N GLY A 60 13.37 29.21 75.63
CA GLY A 60 13.23 28.93 74.26
C GLY A 60 13.00 27.45 73.89
N ARG A 61 13.09 26.50 74.80
CA ARG A 61 13.02 25.03 74.54
C ARG A 61 11.77 24.60 73.77
N GLY A 62 10.58 25.11 74.10
CA GLY A 62 9.35 24.78 73.38
C GLY A 62 9.35 25.29 71.94
N PHE A 63 9.92 26.47 71.69
CA PHE A 63 10.05 27.04 70.34
C PHE A 63 11.06 26.29 69.49
N SER A 64 12.13 25.79 70.08
CA SER A 64 13.14 25.01 69.31
C SER A 64 12.59 23.71 68.73
N VAL A 65 11.70 23.02 69.50
CA VAL A 65 11.00 21.80 69.06
C VAL A 65 10.09 22.12 67.89
N VAL A 66 9.26 23.15 67.96
CA VAL A 66 8.38 23.54 66.85
C VAL A 66 9.16 23.96 65.59
N ALA A 67 10.23 24.73 65.81
CA ALA A 67 11.08 25.13 64.64
C ALA A 67 11.81 23.95 63.99
N ALA A 68 12.25 22.98 64.77
CA ALA A 68 12.85 21.73 64.23
C ALA A 68 11.80 20.94 63.42
N GLU A 69 10.58 20.81 63.89
CA GLU A 69 9.47 20.14 63.21
C GLU A 69 9.12 20.83 61.89
N VAL A 70 9.00 22.17 61.90
CA VAL A 70 8.77 22.95 60.65
C VAL A 70 9.86 22.75 59.63
N ARG A 71 11.13 22.69 60.07
CA ARG A 71 12.27 22.43 59.20
C ARG A 71 12.20 21.02 58.58
N GLU A 72 11.86 20.01 59.36
CA GLU A 72 11.71 18.63 58.91
C GLU A 72 10.58 18.50 57.86
N ILE A 73 9.40 19.06 58.20
CA ILE A 73 8.25 19.09 57.26
C ILE A 73 8.63 19.78 55.94
N SER A 74 9.29 20.94 55.99
CA SER A 74 9.72 21.66 54.78
C SER A 74 10.68 20.83 53.95
N THR A 75 11.60 20.09 54.57
CA THR A 75 12.52 19.20 53.87
C THR A 75 11.78 18.06 53.19
N ARG A 76 10.81 17.47 53.87
CA ARG A 76 9.99 16.37 53.36
C ARG A 76 9.08 16.83 52.19
N VAL A 77 8.47 17.99 52.28
CA VAL A 77 7.66 18.57 51.21
C VAL A 77 8.51 18.84 49.98
N GLY A 78 9.72 19.41 50.11
CA GLY A 78 10.63 19.63 48.99
C GLY A 78 11.06 18.33 48.32
N SER A 79 11.32 17.27 49.12
CA SER A 79 11.64 15.94 48.55
C SER A 79 10.48 15.33 47.76
N ILE A 80 9.24 15.44 48.29
CA ILE A 80 8.02 14.97 47.62
C ILE A 80 7.81 15.73 46.31
N ALA A 81 7.94 17.06 46.33
CA ALA A 81 7.80 17.89 45.13
C ALA A 81 8.80 17.52 44.04
N GLN A 82 10.07 17.24 44.42
CA GLN A 82 11.10 16.81 43.47
C GLN A 82 10.83 15.43 42.90
N GLN A 83 10.41 14.47 43.75
CA GLN A 83 10.02 13.13 43.26
C GLN A 83 8.85 13.21 42.29
N PHE A 84 7.80 13.95 42.66
CA PHE A 84 6.63 14.15 41.79
C PHE A 84 7.00 14.79 40.45
N SER A 85 7.92 15.78 40.42
CA SER A 85 8.43 16.39 39.20
C SER A 85 9.09 15.37 38.28
N THR A 86 9.94 14.52 38.83
CA THR A 86 10.68 13.52 38.09
C THR A 86 9.75 12.44 37.51
N GLU A 87 8.83 11.94 38.33
CA GLU A 87 7.85 10.93 37.93
C GLU A 87 6.92 11.45 36.83
N LEU A 88 6.39 12.67 37.00
CA LEU A 88 5.49 13.27 36.02
C LEU A 88 6.20 13.56 34.69
N ALA A 89 7.43 14.06 34.72
CA ALA A 89 8.22 14.27 33.49
C ALA A 89 8.39 12.96 32.73
N GLY A 90 8.75 11.86 33.41
CA GLY A 90 8.89 10.54 32.79
C GLY A 90 7.58 10.01 32.19
N GLN A 91 6.45 10.21 32.88
CA GLN A 91 5.14 9.81 32.37
C GLN A 91 4.73 10.62 31.13
N ILE A 92 4.99 11.91 31.10
CA ILE A 92 4.71 12.78 29.97
C ILE A 92 5.57 12.38 28.76
N ASP A 93 6.87 12.18 28.93
CA ASP A 93 7.77 11.76 27.87
C ASP A 93 7.34 10.38 27.29
N SER A 94 6.91 9.47 28.15
CA SER A 94 6.34 8.18 27.75
C SER A 94 5.05 8.34 26.95
N LEU A 95 4.15 9.23 27.37
CA LEU A 95 2.89 9.51 26.68
C LEU A 95 3.13 10.13 25.30
N GLU A 96 4.07 11.09 25.17
CA GLU A 96 4.46 11.66 23.88
C GLU A 96 5.00 10.56 22.92
N ALA A 97 5.89 9.71 23.42
CA ALA A 97 6.46 8.61 22.64
C ALA A 97 5.38 7.61 22.18
N MET A 98 4.47 7.22 23.07
CA MET A 98 3.35 6.32 22.72
C MET A 98 2.42 6.96 21.70
N THR A 99 2.10 8.23 21.83
CA THR A 99 1.22 8.94 20.92
C THR A 99 1.81 9.03 19.53
N MET A 100 3.12 9.33 19.42
CA MET A 100 3.83 9.32 18.15
C MET A 100 3.90 7.92 17.52
N ALA A 101 4.14 6.89 18.32
CA ALA A 101 4.17 5.51 17.86
C ALA A 101 2.81 5.06 17.32
N MET A 102 1.71 5.36 18.04
CA MET A 102 0.34 5.05 17.61
C MET A 102 -0.01 5.76 16.30
N SER A 103 0.32 7.05 16.18
CA SER A 103 0.09 7.80 14.94
C SER A 103 0.86 7.22 13.75
N SER A 104 2.12 6.88 13.96
CA SER A 104 2.95 6.24 12.94
C SER A 104 2.41 4.87 12.52
N GLN A 105 1.95 4.08 13.49
CA GLN A 105 1.32 2.78 13.25
C GLN A 105 0.02 2.92 12.47
N ALA A 106 -0.85 3.85 12.86
CA ALA A 106 -2.12 4.10 12.18
C ALA A 106 -1.90 4.58 10.72
N ALA A 107 -0.95 5.49 10.50
CA ALA A 107 -0.60 5.94 9.17
C ALA A 107 -0.04 4.81 8.30
N GLY A 108 0.86 3.98 8.83
CA GLY A 108 1.40 2.83 8.12
C GLY A 108 0.35 1.78 7.78
N GLN A 109 -0.56 1.49 8.72
CA GLN A 109 -1.68 0.57 8.47
C GLN A 109 -2.61 1.10 7.37
N ARG A 110 -2.98 2.38 7.42
CA ARG A 110 -3.79 3.00 6.38
C ARG A 110 -3.16 2.89 4.99
N LEU A 111 -1.84 3.12 4.87
CA LEU A 111 -1.13 2.95 3.60
C LEU A 111 -1.13 1.48 3.15
N THR A 112 -1.04 0.53 4.07
CA THR A 112 -1.14 -0.91 3.77
C THR A 112 -2.52 -1.28 3.22
N ASP A 113 -3.60 -0.72 3.80
CA ASP A 113 -4.96 -0.95 3.33
C ASP A 113 -5.20 -0.33 1.94
N LEU A 114 -4.61 0.83 1.67
CA LEU A 114 -4.65 1.45 0.34
C LEU A 114 -3.84 0.63 -0.69
N ALA A 115 -2.72 0.05 -0.29
CA ALA A 115 -1.94 -0.86 -1.13
C ALA A 115 -2.72 -2.15 -1.45
N LEU A 116 -3.46 -2.70 -0.47
CA LEU A 116 -4.40 -3.80 -0.70
C LEU A 116 -5.46 -3.41 -1.73
N ASN A 117 -6.10 -2.26 -1.56
CA ASN A 117 -7.15 -1.80 -2.47
C ASN A 117 -6.65 -1.72 -3.93
N ALA A 118 -5.45 -1.19 -4.15
CA ALA A 118 -4.87 -1.09 -5.48
C ALA A 118 -4.64 -2.48 -6.12
N ILE A 119 -4.05 -3.43 -5.38
CA ILE A 119 -3.77 -4.76 -5.93
C ILE A 119 -5.03 -5.63 -6.07
N GLU A 120 -6.01 -5.48 -5.17
CA GLU A 120 -7.29 -6.19 -5.26
C GLU A 120 -8.12 -5.74 -6.47
N LEU A 121 -8.13 -4.45 -6.78
CA LEU A 121 -8.76 -3.94 -8.01
C LEU A 121 -8.10 -4.53 -9.26
N MET A 122 -6.77 -4.67 -9.24
CA MET A 122 -6.06 -5.32 -10.34
C MET A 122 -6.41 -6.81 -10.42
N ASP A 123 -6.43 -7.55 -9.31
CA ASP A 123 -6.78 -8.97 -9.29
C ASP A 123 -8.17 -9.24 -9.88
N ARG A 124 -9.16 -8.42 -9.51
CA ARG A 124 -10.53 -8.51 -10.08
C ARG A 124 -10.53 -8.28 -11.58
N ASN A 125 -9.79 -7.26 -12.05
CA ASN A 125 -9.64 -6.97 -13.46
C ASN A 125 -8.99 -8.15 -14.20
N LEU A 126 -7.92 -8.71 -13.65
CA LEU A 126 -7.18 -9.82 -14.26
C LEU A 126 -7.95 -11.16 -14.23
N TYR A 127 -8.79 -11.39 -13.21
CA TYR A 127 -9.69 -12.53 -13.18
C TYR A 127 -10.60 -12.59 -14.40
N GLU A 128 -11.20 -11.46 -14.79
CA GLU A 128 -12.04 -11.41 -16.00
C GLU A 128 -11.26 -11.82 -17.24
N ARG A 129 -9.96 -11.45 -17.35
CA ARG A 129 -9.11 -11.87 -18.48
C ARG A 129 -8.96 -13.39 -18.56
N THR A 130 -8.94 -14.07 -17.41
CA THR A 130 -8.89 -15.53 -17.39
C THR A 130 -10.19 -16.16 -17.89
N CYS A 131 -11.33 -15.51 -17.63
CA CYS A 131 -12.63 -15.96 -18.11
C CYS A 131 -12.76 -15.70 -19.62
N ASP A 132 -12.41 -14.49 -20.07
CA ASP A 132 -12.49 -14.07 -21.47
C ASP A 132 -11.70 -15.02 -22.39
N VAL A 133 -10.44 -15.27 -22.08
CA VAL A 133 -9.58 -16.09 -22.95
C VAL A 133 -10.08 -17.53 -23.05
N ARG A 134 -10.57 -18.11 -21.96
CA ARG A 134 -11.13 -19.48 -21.96
C ARG A 134 -12.44 -19.55 -22.73
N TRP A 135 -13.32 -18.57 -22.54
CA TRP A 135 -14.60 -18.53 -23.22
C TRP A 135 -14.41 -18.32 -24.72
N TRP A 136 -13.64 -17.34 -25.15
CA TRP A 136 -13.45 -17.03 -26.58
C TRP A 136 -12.69 -18.14 -27.33
N ALA A 137 -11.85 -18.90 -26.64
CA ALA A 137 -11.19 -20.07 -27.23
C ALA A 137 -12.16 -21.17 -27.66
N THR A 138 -13.42 -21.16 -27.17
CA THR A 138 -14.47 -22.12 -27.55
C THR A 138 -15.36 -21.64 -28.71
N ASP A 139 -15.19 -20.39 -29.20
CA ASP A 139 -15.96 -19.85 -30.32
C ASP A 139 -15.72 -20.71 -31.57
N SER A 140 -16.80 -21.08 -32.26
CA SER A 140 -16.77 -21.96 -33.43
C SER A 140 -15.87 -21.42 -34.54
N ALA A 141 -15.81 -20.12 -34.75
CA ALA A 141 -14.93 -19.52 -35.76
C ALA A 141 -13.44 -19.77 -35.46
N MET A 142 -13.04 -19.74 -34.18
CA MET A 142 -11.65 -20.05 -33.76
C MET A 142 -11.35 -21.55 -33.97
N VAL A 143 -12.27 -22.39 -33.54
CA VAL A 143 -12.15 -23.86 -33.69
C VAL A 143 -12.10 -24.27 -35.13
N GLU A 144 -12.97 -23.77 -36.00
CA GLU A 144 -13.05 -24.11 -37.44
C GLU A 144 -11.83 -23.59 -38.19
N ALA A 145 -11.33 -22.40 -37.90
CA ALA A 145 -10.15 -21.84 -38.54
C ALA A 145 -8.90 -22.70 -38.31
N LEU A 146 -8.80 -23.32 -37.12
CA LEU A 146 -7.66 -24.18 -36.77
C LEU A 146 -7.89 -25.66 -37.18
N ALA A 147 -9.13 -26.17 -37.14
CA ALA A 147 -9.43 -27.54 -37.48
C ALA A 147 -9.34 -27.82 -39.00
N ALA A 148 -9.71 -26.83 -39.81
CA ALA A 148 -9.67 -26.94 -41.26
C ALA A 148 -9.22 -25.61 -41.89
N PRO A 149 -7.92 -25.30 -41.85
CA PRO A 149 -7.36 -24.01 -42.24
C PRO A 149 -7.71 -23.64 -43.70
N SER A 150 -8.22 -22.42 -43.88
CA SER A 150 -8.41 -21.78 -45.17
C SER A 150 -8.38 -20.26 -45.00
N PRO A 151 -8.06 -19.49 -46.09
CA PRO A 151 -8.09 -18.04 -46.05
C PRO A 151 -9.45 -17.48 -45.59
N ASP A 152 -10.56 -18.06 -46.07
CA ASP A 152 -11.91 -17.61 -45.70
C ASP A 152 -12.22 -17.82 -44.21
N ARG A 153 -11.81 -18.93 -43.62
CA ARG A 153 -11.98 -19.22 -42.20
C ARG A 153 -11.09 -18.33 -41.34
N ALA A 154 -9.86 -18.08 -41.78
CA ALA A 154 -8.98 -17.13 -41.10
C ALA A 154 -9.56 -15.70 -41.12
N ALA A 155 -10.11 -15.27 -42.24
CA ALA A 155 -10.80 -13.99 -42.38
C ALA A 155 -12.05 -13.92 -41.51
N HIS A 156 -12.86 -14.99 -41.45
CA HIS A 156 -14.02 -15.07 -40.56
C HIS A 156 -13.64 -15.01 -39.09
N ALA A 157 -12.58 -15.75 -38.68
CA ALA A 157 -12.07 -15.67 -37.31
C ALA A 157 -11.62 -14.24 -36.97
N SER A 158 -10.87 -13.56 -37.87
CA SER A 158 -10.46 -12.17 -37.66
C SER A 158 -11.66 -11.23 -37.49
N GLN A 159 -12.72 -11.38 -38.29
CA GLN A 159 -13.94 -10.60 -38.16
C GLN A 159 -14.61 -10.82 -36.79
N ARG A 160 -14.66 -12.07 -36.34
CA ARG A 160 -15.22 -12.39 -35.00
C ARG A 160 -14.40 -11.76 -33.88
N LEU A 161 -13.08 -11.85 -33.96
CA LEU A 161 -12.16 -11.21 -33.00
C LEU A 161 -12.31 -9.68 -33.03
N ALA A 162 -12.51 -9.07 -34.20
CA ALA A 162 -12.73 -7.65 -34.35
C ALA A 162 -14.03 -7.20 -33.66
N VAL A 163 -15.12 -8.01 -33.72
CA VAL A 163 -16.37 -7.74 -33.01
C VAL A 163 -16.15 -7.73 -31.50
N ILE A 164 -15.39 -8.70 -30.98
CA ILE A 164 -15.03 -8.76 -29.56
C ILE A 164 -14.25 -7.49 -29.16
N LEU A 165 -13.23 -7.12 -29.91
CA LEU A 165 -12.41 -5.92 -29.65
C LEU A 165 -13.18 -4.60 -29.83
N GLY A 166 -14.29 -4.60 -30.55
CA GLY A 166 -15.20 -3.47 -30.64
C GLY A 166 -15.97 -3.24 -29.35
N ALA A 167 -16.26 -4.31 -28.61
CA ALA A 167 -16.95 -4.25 -27.32
C ALA A 167 -16.01 -4.08 -26.13
N TYR A 168 -14.81 -4.65 -26.20
CA TYR A 168 -13.81 -4.68 -25.14
C TYR A 168 -12.63 -3.73 -25.44
N THR A 169 -12.63 -2.58 -24.81
CA THR A 169 -11.60 -1.53 -25.01
C THR A 169 -10.28 -1.81 -24.29
N VAL A 170 -10.26 -2.83 -23.42
CA VAL A 170 -9.11 -3.15 -22.56
C VAL A 170 -8.05 -4.02 -23.24
N TYR A 171 -8.27 -4.44 -24.47
CA TYR A 171 -7.33 -5.26 -25.23
C TYR A 171 -6.72 -4.50 -26.40
N LEU A 172 -5.41 -4.67 -26.59
CA LEU A 172 -4.71 -4.19 -27.78
C LEU A 172 -5.06 -5.03 -29.00
N ASP A 173 -4.99 -6.35 -28.84
CA ASP A 173 -5.34 -7.30 -29.89
C ASP A 173 -5.65 -8.69 -29.29
N ILE A 174 -6.25 -9.56 -30.10
CA ILE A 174 -6.47 -10.98 -29.79
C ILE A 174 -5.93 -11.77 -30.97
N TRP A 175 -5.06 -12.75 -30.69
CA TRP A 175 -4.41 -13.56 -31.72
C TRP A 175 -4.85 -15.02 -31.62
N LEU A 176 -5.15 -15.57 -32.78
CA LEU A 176 -5.36 -17.00 -32.98
C LEU A 176 -4.10 -17.60 -33.64
N CYS A 177 -3.47 -18.56 -32.97
CA CYS A 177 -2.23 -19.18 -33.42
C CYS A 177 -2.45 -20.67 -33.68
N ASP A 178 -1.83 -21.19 -34.76
CA ASP A 178 -1.81 -22.62 -35.05
C ASP A 178 -0.88 -23.40 -34.11
N ARG A 179 -0.79 -24.71 -34.27
CA ARG A 179 0.07 -25.58 -33.46
C ARG A 179 1.57 -25.29 -33.60
N ASP A 180 1.96 -24.76 -34.76
CA ASP A 180 3.34 -24.43 -35.08
C ASP A 180 3.74 -23.02 -34.57
N GLY A 181 2.77 -22.28 -34.03
CA GLY A 181 2.93 -20.95 -33.46
C GLY A 181 2.87 -19.84 -34.52
N HIS A 182 2.24 -20.07 -35.68
CA HIS A 182 1.97 -18.97 -36.62
C HIS A 182 0.65 -18.30 -36.24
N VAL A 183 0.64 -16.97 -36.24
CA VAL A 183 -0.60 -16.18 -36.07
C VAL A 183 -1.43 -16.32 -37.35
N VAL A 184 -2.57 -17.01 -37.26
CA VAL A 184 -3.46 -17.28 -38.42
C VAL A 184 -4.58 -16.25 -38.53
N ALA A 185 -4.96 -15.63 -37.41
CA ALA A 185 -5.96 -14.55 -37.36
C ALA A 185 -5.65 -13.57 -36.22
N SER A 186 -5.96 -12.30 -36.45
CA SER A 186 -5.94 -11.27 -35.36
C SER A 186 -7.17 -10.38 -35.51
N GLY A 187 -7.56 -9.75 -34.38
CA GLY A 187 -8.77 -8.92 -34.35
C GLY A 187 -8.54 -7.49 -34.87
N ARG A 188 -7.29 -7.04 -35.01
CA ARG A 188 -6.94 -5.70 -35.55
C ARG A 188 -5.81 -5.76 -36.59
N PRO A 189 -6.01 -6.49 -37.69
CA PRO A 189 -4.97 -6.69 -38.72
C PRO A 189 -4.55 -5.36 -39.36
N ASP A 190 -5.44 -4.37 -39.46
CA ASP A 190 -5.13 -3.04 -40.01
C ASP A 190 -4.24 -2.22 -39.06
N ARG A 191 -4.30 -2.48 -37.78
CA ARG A 191 -3.49 -1.80 -36.78
C ARG A 191 -2.16 -2.50 -36.53
N PHE A 192 -2.17 -3.83 -36.51
CA PHE A 192 -1.01 -4.67 -36.20
C PHE A 192 -0.83 -5.75 -37.29
N ALA A 193 0.26 -5.64 -38.02
CA ALA A 193 0.59 -6.59 -39.10
C ALA A 193 1.23 -7.86 -38.51
N VAL A 194 0.43 -8.68 -37.81
CA VAL A 194 0.91 -9.88 -37.11
C VAL A 194 0.60 -11.19 -37.83
N ALA A 195 -0.27 -11.19 -38.85
CA ALA A 195 -0.61 -12.38 -39.61
C ALA A 195 0.65 -13.06 -40.20
N GLY A 196 0.78 -14.36 -39.98
CA GLY A 196 1.94 -15.15 -40.40
C GLY A 196 3.19 -15.00 -39.51
N GLN A 197 3.21 -14.11 -38.52
CA GLN A 197 4.30 -14.04 -37.55
C GLN A 197 4.38 -15.32 -36.72
N SER A 198 5.59 -15.74 -36.38
CA SER A 198 5.82 -16.90 -35.54
C SER A 198 5.99 -16.45 -34.07
N VAL A 199 5.16 -17.00 -33.19
CA VAL A 199 5.22 -16.86 -31.74
C VAL A 199 5.67 -18.15 -31.05
N ARG A 200 6.23 -19.10 -31.83
CA ARG A 200 6.60 -20.44 -31.36
C ARG A 200 7.53 -20.42 -30.12
N HIS A 201 8.40 -19.42 -30.04
CA HIS A 201 9.39 -19.28 -28.96
C HIS A 201 8.90 -18.40 -27.81
N GLU A 202 7.70 -17.83 -27.94
CA GLU A 202 7.13 -17.02 -26.87
C GLU A 202 6.77 -17.91 -25.67
N PRO A 203 7.21 -17.55 -24.45
CA PRO A 203 6.95 -18.36 -23.25
C PRO A 203 5.46 -18.59 -22.97
N TRP A 204 4.60 -17.62 -23.31
CA TRP A 204 3.15 -17.76 -23.15
C TRP A 204 2.58 -18.79 -24.11
N PHE A 205 3.08 -18.86 -25.36
CA PHE A 205 2.63 -19.83 -26.34
C PHE A 205 3.02 -21.27 -25.95
N THR A 206 4.28 -21.48 -25.59
CA THR A 206 4.77 -22.81 -25.20
C THR A 206 4.07 -23.33 -23.96
N ARG A 207 3.82 -22.45 -22.97
CA ARG A 207 3.04 -22.81 -21.76
C ARG A 207 1.58 -23.11 -22.12
N ALA A 208 0.93 -22.29 -22.96
CA ALA A 208 -0.45 -22.53 -23.37
C ALA A 208 -0.60 -23.90 -24.06
N MET A 209 0.30 -24.25 -24.99
CA MET A 209 0.27 -25.55 -25.66
C MET A 209 0.47 -26.75 -24.73
N SER A 210 1.08 -26.55 -23.57
CA SER A 210 1.27 -27.60 -22.55
C SER A 210 0.13 -27.75 -21.56
N LEU A 211 -0.92 -26.92 -21.65
CA LEU A 211 -2.08 -26.99 -20.74
C LEU A 211 -2.84 -28.30 -20.89
N ALA A 212 -3.25 -28.88 -19.76
CA ALA A 212 -3.93 -30.16 -19.72
C ALA A 212 -5.35 -30.08 -20.30
N THR A 213 -6.05 -28.99 -20.03
CA THR A 213 -7.44 -28.79 -20.45
C THR A 213 -7.67 -27.39 -21.03
N GLY A 214 -8.81 -27.18 -21.68
CA GLY A 214 -9.26 -25.85 -22.14
C GLY A 214 -9.80 -24.96 -21.00
N ASP A 215 -9.97 -25.53 -19.80
CA ASP A 215 -10.34 -24.79 -18.61
C ASP A 215 -9.11 -24.12 -17.93
N ASP A 216 -7.92 -24.55 -18.34
CA ASP A 216 -6.67 -23.99 -17.87
C ASP A 216 -6.25 -22.80 -18.74
N TYR A 217 -5.42 -21.92 -18.17
CA TYR A 217 -4.84 -20.79 -18.88
C TYR A 217 -3.41 -20.53 -18.40
N THR A 218 -2.67 -19.73 -19.16
CA THR A 218 -1.37 -19.22 -18.76
C THR A 218 -1.34 -17.71 -18.86
N VAL A 219 -0.50 -17.08 -18.04
CA VAL A 219 -0.29 -15.62 -18.03
C VAL A 219 1.20 -15.33 -18.20
N ALA A 220 1.55 -14.38 -19.05
CA ALA A 220 2.87 -13.79 -19.08
C ALA A 220 2.88 -12.50 -18.24
N ASP A 221 3.97 -12.28 -17.51
CA ASP A 221 4.22 -11.01 -16.82
C ASP A 221 4.20 -9.85 -17.79
N VAL A 222 3.93 -8.65 -17.26
CA VAL A 222 3.93 -7.41 -18.05
C VAL A 222 5.27 -7.20 -18.75
N ALA A 223 5.20 -7.03 -20.07
CA ALA A 223 6.36 -6.80 -20.92
C ALA A 223 6.00 -5.91 -22.11
N ARG A 224 7.00 -5.30 -22.75
CA ARG A 224 6.82 -4.58 -24.01
C ARG A 224 6.74 -5.55 -25.18
N SER A 225 5.79 -5.33 -26.06
CA SER A 225 5.58 -6.15 -27.25
C SER A 225 5.92 -5.37 -28.51
N GLY A 226 7.01 -5.73 -29.20
CA GLY A 226 7.41 -5.10 -30.45
C GLY A 226 6.35 -5.27 -31.54
N SER A 227 5.65 -6.42 -31.60
CA SER A 227 4.55 -6.67 -32.55
C SER A 227 3.32 -5.80 -32.29
N LEU A 228 3.19 -5.24 -31.08
CA LEU A 228 2.11 -4.33 -30.67
C LEU A 228 2.60 -2.89 -30.46
N ARG A 229 3.58 -2.45 -31.30
CA ARG A 229 4.16 -1.08 -31.27
C ARG A 229 4.81 -0.73 -29.93
N ASP A 230 5.51 -1.69 -29.35
CA ASP A 230 6.23 -1.56 -28.09
C ASP A 230 5.34 -1.21 -26.88
N ALA A 231 4.04 -1.50 -26.99
CA ALA A 231 3.09 -1.30 -25.89
C ALA A 231 3.38 -2.28 -24.73
N GLU A 232 3.05 -1.84 -23.54
CA GLU A 232 3.11 -2.67 -22.33
C GLU A 232 1.89 -3.59 -22.30
N VAL A 233 2.12 -4.90 -22.25
CA VAL A 233 1.06 -5.90 -22.34
C VAL A 233 1.20 -6.95 -21.24
N ALA A 234 0.07 -7.42 -20.69
CA ALA A 234 -0.05 -8.69 -20.02
C ALA A 234 -0.76 -9.66 -20.97
N THR A 235 -0.13 -10.80 -21.28
CA THR A 235 -0.68 -11.77 -22.25
C THR A 235 -1.29 -12.95 -21.51
N TYR A 236 -2.59 -13.19 -21.76
CA TYR A 236 -3.32 -14.37 -21.29
C TYR A 236 -3.52 -15.30 -22.48
N ALA A 237 -3.28 -16.58 -22.30
CA ALA A 237 -3.41 -17.55 -23.38
C ALA A 237 -3.97 -18.88 -22.89
N THR A 238 -4.73 -19.54 -23.75
CA THR A 238 -5.23 -20.91 -23.55
C THR A 238 -5.27 -21.67 -24.87
N THR A 239 -5.44 -23.00 -24.80
CA THR A 239 -5.59 -23.84 -25.99
C THR A 239 -6.98 -23.73 -26.58
N VAL A 240 -7.04 -23.57 -27.92
CA VAL A 240 -8.23 -23.85 -28.71
C VAL A 240 -8.26 -25.35 -29.00
N ARG A 241 -9.39 -26.00 -28.77
CA ARG A 241 -9.48 -27.47 -28.81
C ARG A 241 -10.59 -27.94 -29.73
N VAL A 242 -10.46 -29.18 -30.20
CA VAL A 242 -11.47 -29.82 -31.07
C VAL A 242 -12.86 -29.71 -30.48
N GLY A 243 -13.79 -29.18 -31.28
CA GLY A 243 -15.17 -28.99 -30.92
C GLY A 243 -15.40 -27.95 -29.82
N GLY A 244 -14.42 -27.14 -29.46
CA GLY A 244 -14.50 -26.18 -28.33
C GLY A 244 -14.59 -26.86 -26.98
N GLN A 245 -14.32 -28.17 -26.90
CA GLN A 245 -14.47 -28.94 -25.66
C GLN A 245 -13.18 -28.92 -24.83
N ALA A 246 -13.32 -28.73 -23.53
CA ALA A 246 -12.18 -28.59 -22.60
C ALA A 246 -11.19 -29.77 -22.69
N ARG A 247 -11.66 -30.99 -23.00
CA ARG A 247 -10.83 -32.20 -23.13
C ARG A 247 -10.56 -32.62 -24.57
N GLY A 248 -10.96 -31.81 -25.56
CA GLY A 248 -10.63 -32.03 -26.97
C GLY A 248 -9.12 -31.95 -27.21
N ALA A 249 -8.65 -32.57 -28.31
CA ALA A 249 -7.25 -32.44 -28.70
C ALA A 249 -6.92 -30.95 -29.02
N PRO A 250 -5.74 -30.42 -28.61
CA PRO A 250 -5.38 -29.02 -28.84
C PRO A 250 -5.19 -28.78 -30.35
N LEU A 251 -5.77 -27.74 -30.89
CA LEU A 251 -5.68 -27.28 -32.29
C LEU A 251 -4.71 -26.10 -32.43
N GLY A 252 -4.51 -25.34 -31.39
CA GLY A 252 -3.66 -24.15 -31.36
C GLY A 252 -3.93 -23.34 -30.09
N VAL A 253 -3.64 -22.06 -30.12
CA VAL A 253 -3.70 -21.16 -28.97
C VAL A 253 -4.50 -19.91 -29.34
N LEU A 254 -5.38 -19.49 -28.43
CA LEU A 254 -5.92 -18.13 -28.39
C LEU A 254 -5.12 -17.32 -27.35
N ALA A 255 -4.63 -16.14 -27.74
CA ALA A 255 -3.94 -15.22 -26.86
C ALA A 255 -4.62 -13.85 -26.88
N ILE A 256 -4.89 -13.28 -25.70
CA ILE A 256 -5.39 -11.93 -25.54
C ILE A 256 -4.29 -11.04 -24.96
N HIS A 257 -4.09 -9.90 -25.59
CA HIS A 257 -3.07 -8.92 -25.21
C HIS A 257 -3.74 -7.75 -24.49
N PHE A 258 -3.71 -7.80 -23.17
CA PHE A 258 -4.31 -6.80 -22.32
C PHE A 258 -3.47 -5.52 -22.36
N ASP A 259 -4.12 -4.38 -22.66
CA ASP A 259 -3.50 -3.04 -22.70
C ASP A 259 -3.18 -2.58 -21.28
N TRP A 260 -1.95 -2.85 -20.85
CA TRP A 260 -1.57 -2.73 -19.45
C TRP A 260 -1.53 -1.29 -18.96
N GLU A 261 -0.85 -0.40 -19.70
CA GLU A 261 -0.55 0.96 -19.24
C GLU A 261 -1.79 1.74 -18.80
N PRO A 262 -2.86 1.91 -19.61
CA PRO A 262 -4.00 2.73 -19.21
C PRO A 262 -4.78 2.12 -18.05
N GLN A 263 -4.88 0.80 -17.96
CA GLN A 263 -5.60 0.11 -16.89
C GLN A 263 -4.86 0.21 -15.55
N ALA A 264 -3.57 -0.07 -15.56
CA ALA A 264 -2.73 0.01 -14.37
C ALA A 264 -2.58 1.44 -13.88
N ARG A 265 -2.45 2.42 -14.80
CA ARG A 265 -2.39 3.84 -14.49
C ARG A 265 -3.67 4.29 -13.77
N ALA A 266 -4.84 3.94 -14.30
CA ALA A 266 -6.14 4.29 -13.68
C ALA A 266 -6.24 3.76 -12.23
N ILE A 267 -5.67 2.58 -11.95
CA ILE A 267 -5.67 2.02 -10.60
C ILE A 267 -4.72 2.79 -9.68
N VAL A 268 -3.47 3.01 -10.08
CA VAL A 268 -2.48 3.66 -9.19
C VAL A 268 -2.76 5.15 -8.97
N GLU A 269 -3.33 5.84 -9.96
CA GLU A 269 -3.76 7.23 -9.83
C GLU A 269 -5.11 7.35 -9.10
N GLY A 270 -5.94 6.31 -9.15
CA GLY A 270 -7.25 6.26 -8.49
C GLY A 270 -7.22 6.01 -6.98
N VAL A 271 -6.06 5.74 -6.38
CA VAL A 271 -5.92 5.55 -4.94
C VAL A 271 -6.25 6.84 -4.20
N ARG A 272 -7.19 6.76 -3.26
CA ARG A 272 -7.72 7.94 -2.52
C ARG A 272 -6.72 8.44 -1.47
N LEU A 273 -5.81 9.29 -1.92
CA LEU A 273 -4.93 10.10 -1.09
C LEU A 273 -5.47 11.54 -1.04
N SER A 274 -5.25 12.26 0.06
CA SER A 274 -5.47 13.72 0.08
C SER A 274 -4.46 14.41 -0.85
N GLU A 275 -4.72 15.65 -1.26
CA GLU A 275 -3.80 16.40 -2.14
C GLU A 275 -2.39 16.50 -1.53
N GLU A 276 -2.31 16.73 -0.22
CA GLU A 276 -1.05 16.79 0.50
C GLU A 276 -0.33 15.43 0.52
N GLU A 277 -1.06 14.33 0.73
CA GLU A 277 -0.50 12.98 0.71
C GLU A 277 -0.05 12.60 -0.69
N ALA A 278 -0.82 12.93 -1.72
CA ALA A 278 -0.49 12.65 -3.12
C ALA A 278 0.83 13.29 -3.53
N GLY A 279 1.07 14.54 -3.12
CA GLY A 279 2.32 15.27 -3.41
C GLY A 279 3.60 14.66 -2.83
N ARG A 280 3.48 13.79 -1.82
CA ARG A 280 4.60 13.13 -1.15
C ARG A 280 4.56 11.60 -1.21
N SER A 281 3.60 11.04 -1.94
CA SER A 281 3.41 9.60 -2.08
C SER A 281 3.61 9.14 -3.51
N ARG A 282 4.02 7.89 -3.64
CA ARG A 282 4.14 7.17 -4.89
C ARG A 282 3.39 5.85 -4.75
N VAL A 283 2.35 5.66 -5.56
CA VAL A 283 1.56 4.43 -5.61
C VAL A 283 2.08 3.55 -6.74
N LEU A 284 2.30 2.29 -6.48
CA LEU A 284 2.99 1.36 -7.36
C LEU A 284 2.29 0.01 -7.38
N LEU A 285 2.36 -0.66 -8.53
CA LEU A 285 2.22 -2.10 -8.62
C LEU A 285 3.59 -2.68 -8.97
N VAL A 286 3.97 -3.76 -8.32
CA VAL A 286 5.24 -4.44 -8.60
C VAL A 286 5.03 -5.94 -8.81
N ASP A 287 5.84 -6.55 -9.67
CA ASP A 287 5.80 -7.99 -9.92
C ASP A 287 6.41 -8.79 -8.75
N ALA A 288 6.38 -10.13 -8.86
CA ALA A 288 6.92 -11.03 -7.85
C ALA A 288 8.42 -10.84 -7.58
N ARG A 289 9.15 -10.22 -8.52
CA ARG A 289 10.58 -9.85 -8.38
C ARG A 289 10.77 -8.41 -7.91
N LYS A 290 9.67 -7.74 -7.51
CA LYS A 290 9.63 -6.33 -7.07
C LYS A 290 9.98 -5.33 -8.17
N ARG A 291 9.93 -5.72 -9.45
CA ARG A 291 10.06 -4.80 -10.58
C ARG A 291 8.79 -3.98 -10.69
N VAL A 292 8.92 -2.66 -10.84
CA VAL A 292 7.79 -1.75 -11.02
C VAL A 292 7.08 -2.06 -12.34
N ILE A 293 5.79 -2.36 -12.27
CA ILE A 293 4.93 -2.62 -13.44
C ILE A 293 3.86 -1.54 -13.62
N ALA A 294 3.63 -0.70 -12.60
CA ALA A 294 2.84 0.52 -12.72
C ALA A 294 3.29 1.53 -11.66
N SER A 295 3.15 2.82 -11.96
CA SER A 295 3.52 3.91 -11.05
C SER A 295 2.64 5.13 -11.25
N SER A 296 2.17 5.76 -10.16
CA SER A 296 1.35 6.97 -10.21
C SER A 296 2.12 8.20 -10.73
N ASP A 297 3.45 8.18 -10.68
CA ASP A 297 4.31 9.23 -11.24
C ASP A 297 4.90 8.87 -12.62
N GLY A 298 4.53 7.71 -13.18
CA GLY A 298 4.98 7.21 -14.47
C GLY A 298 6.45 6.81 -14.53
N ARG A 299 7.19 6.85 -13.41
CA ARG A 299 8.63 6.58 -13.40
C ARG A 299 8.95 5.13 -13.12
N GLY A 300 10.04 4.64 -13.72
CA GLY A 300 10.63 3.35 -13.41
C GLY A 300 9.84 2.13 -13.91
N VAL A 301 8.74 2.31 -14.65
CA VAL A 301 7.94 1.19 -15.17
C VAL A 301 8.81 0.28 -16.04
N LEU A 302 8.79 -1.01 -15.72
CA LEU A 302 9.57 -2.11 -16.31
C LEU A 302 11.11 -1.98 -16.19
N THR A 303 11.62 -0.95 -15.52
CA THR A 303 13.06 -0.68 -15.39
C THR A 303 13.56 -0.61 -13.96
N GLU A 304 12.73 -0.17 -13.02
CA GLU A 304 13.07 -0.04 -11.60
C GLU A 304 12.70 -1.31 -10.83
N THR A 305 13.57 -1.72 -9.91
CA THR A 305 13.28 -2.77 -8.92
C THR A 305 13.32 -2.14 -7.55
N LEU A 306 12.22 -2.26 -6.79
CA LEU A 306 12.12 -1.69 -5.46
C LEU A 306 12.88 -2.53 -4.42
N ALA A 307 13.64 -1.85 -3.58
CA ALA A 307 14.27 -2.46 -2.42
C ALA A 307 13.37 -2.24 -1.18
N PHE A 308 12.58 -3.23 -0.81
CA PHE A 308 11.87 -3.28 0.47
C PHE A 308 11.85 -4.69 1.02
N ASP A 309 11.93 -4.80 2.36
CA ASP A 309 11.87 -6.09 3.03
C ASP A 309 10.45 -6.36 3.53
N THR A 310 9.91 -7.49 3.14
CA THR A 310 8.60 -7.94 3.63
C THR A 310 8.70 -8.66 4.98
N GLY A 311 9.90 -9.11 5.37
CA GLY A 311 10.09 -9.97 6.54
C GLY A 311 9.27 -11.26 6.49
N GLY A 312 8.98 -11.79 5.28
CA GLY A 312 8.12 -12.95 5.06
C GLY A 312 6.62 -12.67 5.24
N ARG A 313 6.21 -11.43 5.48
CA ARG A 313 4.81 -11.03 5.65
C ARG A 313 4.12 -10.81 4.30
N LYS A 314 2.84 -11.10 4.23
CA LYS A 314 2.01 -10.79 3.06
C LYS A 314 1.66 -9.30 2.96
N ALA A 315 1.57 -8.63 4.10
CA ALA A 315 1.22 -7.22 4.19
C ALA A 315 1.95 -6.53 5.34
N GLY A 316 2.12 -5.23 5.26
CA GLY A 316 2.72 -4.43 6.31
C GLY A 316 3.40 -3.19 5.76
N PHE A 317 4.14 -2.54 6.63
CA PHE A 317 4.95 -1.39 6.25
C PHE A 317 6.32 -1.42 6.93
N THR A 318 7.26 -0.73 6.32
CA THR A 318 8.61 -0.48 6.84
C THR A 318 8.93 1.00 6.68
N ARG A 319 9.82 1.51 7.52
CA ARG A 319 10.35 2.87 7.39
C ARG A 319 11.85 2.80 7.27
N ASP A 320 12.40 3.48 6.28
CA ASP A 320 13.83 3.57 6.06
C ASP A 320 14.47 4.72 6.86
N ALA A 321 15.80 4.81 6.81
CA ALA A 321 16.57 5.85 7.50
C ALA A 321 16.31 7.27 6.96
N SER A 322 15.78 7.41 5.74
CA SER A 322 15.38 8.69 5.16
C SER A 322 14.01 9.18 5.66
N GLY A 323 13.30 8.34 6.42
CA GLY A 323 11.95 8.60 6.89
C GLY A 323 10.85 8.21 5.88
N THR A 324 11.20 7.57 4.76
CA THR A 324 10.22 7.08 3.80
C THR A 324 9.53 5.84 4.33
N THR A 325 8.21 5.88 4.44
CA THR A 325 7.38 4.72 4.75
C THR A 325 7.05 3.98 3.46
N THR A 326 7.39 2.70 3.37
CA THR A 326 6.99 1.79 2.29
C THR A 326 5.98 0.79 2.84
N ALA A 327 4.73 0.94 2.47
CA ALA A 327 3.64 0.02 2.77
C ALA A 327 3.43 -0.92 1.57
N PHE A 328 3.11 -2.18 1.84
CA PHE A 328 2.95 -3.20 0.81
C PHE A 328 1.85 -4.19 1.17
N HIS A 329 1.20 -4.73 0.14
CA HIS A 329 0.28 -5.86 0.26
C HIS A 329 0.46 -6.80 -0.93
N LEU A 330 0.68 -8.09 -0.63
CA LEU A 330 0.73 -9.16 -1.64
C LEU A 330 -0.67 -9.36 -2.23
N THR A 331 -0.75 -9.64 -3.52
CA THR A 331 -1.99 -10.05 -4.19
C THR A 331 -2.73 -11.11 -3.37
N PRO A 332 -4.01 -10.87 -3.00
CA PRO A 332 -4.83 -11.89 -2.36
C PRO A 332 -5.38 -12.90 -3.36
N GLY A 333 -5.39 -12.55 -4.67
CA GLY A 333 -6.16 -13.21 -5.69
C GLY A 333 -7.64 -12.82 -5.67
N TYR A 334 -8.39 -13.33 -6.64
CA TYR A 334 -9.83 -13.14 -6.70
C TYR A 334 -10.51 -14.35 -7.35
N GLU A 335 -11.52 -14.93 -6.71
CA GLU A 335 -12.21 -16.15 -7.15
C GLU A 335 -11.21 -17.30 -7.45
N THR A 336 -11.19 -17.79 -8.69
CA THR A 336 -10.27 -18.84 -9.13
C THR A 336 -8.90 -18.30 -9.59
N TYR A 337 -8.71 -16.98 -9.61
CA TYR A 337 -7.44 -16.35 -9.95
C TYR A 337 -6.55 -16.20 -8.70
N GLY A 338 -5.51 -17.02 -8.62
CA GLY A 338 -4.59 -17.03 -7.46
C GLY A 338 -3.59 -15.86 -7.39
N GLY A 339 -3.67 -14.90 -8.34
CA GLY A 339 -2.68 -13.83 -8.47
C GLY A 339 -1.35 -14.30 -9.06
N LEU A 340 -0.47 -13.36 -9.36
CA LEU A 340 0.87 -13.60 -9.93
C LEU A 340 2.01 -13.34 -8.93
N GLY A 341 1.70 -13.27 -7.63
CA GLY A 341 2.68 -12.93 -6.60
C GLY A 341 3.07 -11.44 -6.63
N TRP A 342 2.23 -10.60 -7.19
CA TRP A 342 2.45 -9.17 -7.29
C TRP A 342 2.10 -8.46 -5.97
N TYR A 343 2.57 -7.22 -5.84
CA TYR A 343 2.28 -6.38 -4.68
C TYR A 343 1.71 -5.03 -5.12
N GLY A 344 0.71 -4.55 -4.38
CA GLY A 344 0.44 -3.13 -4.27
C GLY A 344 1.43 -2.52 -3.29
N VAL A 345 2.01 -1.38 -3.65
CA VAL A 345 3.01 -0.70 -2.81
C VAL A 345 2.73 0.80 -2.78
N ILE A 346 2.83 1.39 -1.59
CA ILE A 346 2.78 2.84 -1.43
C ILE A 346 4.03 3.30 -0.69
N GLN A 347 4.79 4.18 -1.33
CA GLN A 347 5.92 4.87 -0.72
C GLN A 347 5.49 6.29 -0.35
N GLN A 348 5.66 6.69 0.90
CA GLN A 348 5.32 8.03 1.37
C GLN A 348 6.47 8.62 2.18
N LYS A 349 6.91 9.82 1.78
CA LYS A 349 7.90 10.60 2.55
C LYS A 349 7.25 11.23 3.78
N LEU A 350 8.01 11.32 4.87
CA LEU A 350 7.61 12.11 6.04
C LEU A 350 7.43 13.60 5.64
N ARG A 351 6.62 14.29 6.45
CA ARG A 351 6.54 15.76 6.40
C ARG A 351 7.87 16.38 6.80
#